data_c8fff7512ce6b7bc60900a74a850c9bc
#
_entry.id   c8fff7512ce6b7bc60900a74a850c9bc
#
_cell.length_a   1.000
_cell.length_b   1.000
_cell.length_c   1.000
_cell.angle_alpha   90.00
_cell.angle_beta   90.00
_cell.angle_gamma   90.00
#
_symmetry.space_group_name_H-M   'P 1'
#
loop_
_entity.id
_entity.type
_entity.pdbx_description
1 polymer ?
#
loop_
_entity_poly.entity_id
_entity_poly.type
_entity_poly.pdbx_seq_one_letter_code
_entity_poly.pdbx_strand_id
1 'polypeptide(L)'
;MLELIETQGVFALRRYMEKMDEKESKSAKLLLKETNFAKIKQLCNTDEEHPKLKILIDLVKNMKDKKIIVFAQYRDQISLIERELQKYKITAKQFVGKTQGFTRKMQEETIADFRVGKFQVLVASSIGEEGLDIPAVDIVMFYEPIASEIRSIQRRGRAARFKEGEIYILMTKGTRDEYYYWSASRKEKKMKEIINSMQRQIDSKRGRKEEKKIVQDLTGQTKMKDFFG
;
A
#
# COMPACT_ATOMS: atom_id res chain seq x y z
N MET A 1 3.61 2.98 -19.92
CA MET A 1 5.08 3.16 -19.96
C MET A 1 5.54 4.42 -19.22
N LEU A 2 4.96 5.61 -19.47
CA LEU A 2 5.33 6.84 -18.76
C LEU A 2 5.23 6.70 -17.23
N GLU A 3 4.12 6.17 -16.72
CA GLU A 3 3.95 5.92 -15.28
C GLU A 3 5.04 5.03 -14.68
N LEU A 4 5.43 3.96 -15.38
CA LEU A 4 6.47 3.06 -14.89
C LEU A 4 7.82 3.76 -14.75
N ILE A 5 8.21 4.59 -15.72
CA ILE A 5 9.49 5.30 -15.63
C ILE A 5 9.48 6.39 -14.57
N GLU A 6 8.38 7.12 -14.46
CA GLU A 6 8.21 8.19 -13.47
C GLU A 6 8.19 7.69 -12.02
N THR A 7 7.61 6.50 -11.78
CA THR A 7 7.33 6.02 -10.43
C THR A 7 8.19 4.83 -10.01
N GLN A 8 8.65 4.02 -10.98
CA GLN A 8 9.40 2.78 -10.73
C GLN A 8 10.81 2.78 -11.32
N GLY A 9 11.03 3.58 -12.39
CA GLY A 9 12.32 3.71 -13.05
C GLY A 9 12.53 2.80 -14.25
N VAL A 10 13.76 2.84 -14.77
CA VAL A 10 14.14 2.21 -16.04
C VAL A 10 14.06 0.68 -15.96
N PHE A 11 14.45 0.09 -14.84
CA PHE A 11 14.38 -1.36 -14.65
C PHE A 11 12.95 -1.91 -14.82
N ALA A 12 11.97 -1.29 -14.17
CA ALA A 12 10.58 -1.72 -14.27
C ALA A 12 10.04 -1.57 -15.70
N LEU A 13 10.41 -0.48 -16.39
CA LEU A 13 10.04 -0.25 -17.79
C LEU A 13 10.68 -1.31 -18.70
N ARG A 14 11.97 -1.61 -18.55
CA ARG A 14 12.68 -2.66 -19.28
C ARG A 14 12.00 -4.02 -19.11
N ARG A 15 11.70 -4.40 -17.87
CA ARG A 15 11.00 -5.67 -17.56
C ARG A 15 9.60 -5.72 -18.17
N TYR A 16 8.89 -4.60 -18.18
CA TYR A 16 7.60 -4.50 -18.87
C TYR A 16 7.75 -4.73 -20.38
N MET A 17 8.75 -4.13 -21.00
CA MET A 17 9.00 -4.26 -22.44
C MET A 17 9.42 -5.69 -22.82
N GLU A 18 10.28 -6.35 -22.01
CA GLU A 18 10.63 -7.76 -22.18
C GLU A 18 9.39 -8.67 -22.14
N LYS A 19 8.51 -8.48 -21.17
CA LYS A 19 7.23 -9.21 -21.08
C LYS A 19 6.29 -8.94 -22.26
N MET A 20 6.43 -7.81 -22.94
CA MET A 20 5.65 -7.51 -24.15
C MET A 20 6.13 -8.30 -25.35
N ASP A 21 7.44 -8.60 -25.44
CA ASP A 21 8.00 -9.46 -26.50
C ASP A 21 7.40 -10.88 -26.47
N GLU A 22 7.06 -11.39 -25.27
CA GLU A 22 6.49 -12.72 -25.06
C GLU A 22 4.98 -12.78 -25.31
N LYS A 23 4.31 -11.62 -25.48
CA LYS A 23 2.86 -11.56 -25.65
C LYS A 23 2.41 -11.73 -27.08
N GLU A 24 1.52 -12.68 -27.34
CA GLU A 24 0.94 -12.93 -28.65
C GLU A 24 -0.26 -12.03 -29.01
N SER A 25 -0.69 -11.13 -28.13
CA SER A 25 -1.84 -10.28 -28.38
C SER A 25 -1.62 -9.31 -29.57
N LYS A 26 -2.69 -9.01 -30.29
CA LYS A 26 -2.64 -8.06 -31.44
C LYS A 26 -2.09 -6.68 -31.04
N SER A 27 -2.47 -6.20 -29.87
CA SER A 27 -2.00 -4.91 -29.32
C SER A 27 -0.51 -4.93 -29.01
N ALA A 28 0.03 -6.04 -28.45
CA ALA A 28 1.46 -6.19 -28.24
C ALA A 28 2.23 -6.18 -29.57
N LYS A 29 1.75 -6.97 -30.56
CA LYS A 29 2.37 -7.03 -31.90
C LYS A 29 2.38 -5.67 -32.62
N LEU A 30 1.33 -4.84 -32.44
CA LEU A 30 1.30 -3.49 -32.98
C LEU A 30 2.31 -2.60 -32.28
N LEU A 31 2.38 -2.64 -30.95
CA LEU A 31 3.31 -1.83 -30.16
C LEU A 31 4.77 -2.16 -30.49
N LEU A 32 5.08 -3.44 -30.67
CA LEU A 32 6.44 -3.89 -31.03
C LEU A 32 6.90 -3.42 -32.43
N LYS A 33 5.97 -3.10 -33.33
CA LYS A 33 6.29 -2.54 -34.67
C LYS A 33 6.58 -1.04 -34.64
N GLU A 34 6.23 -0.36 -33.56
CA GLU A 34 6.46 1.09 -33.44
C GLU A 34 7.95 1.41 -33.32
N THR A 35 8.46 2.26 -34.18
CA THR A 35 9.87 2.69 -34.20
C THR A 35 10.31 3.29 -32.86
N ASN A 36 9.41 4.03 -32.20
CA ASN A 36 9.67 4.63 -30.88
C ASN A 36 9.78 3.59 -29.78
N PHE A 37 9.07 2.46 -29.90
CA PHE A 37 9.18 1.37 -28.94
C PHE A 37 10.58 0.76 -28.95
N ALA A 38 11.12 0.49 -30.13
CA ALA A 38 12.50 -0.03 -30.28
C ALA A 38 13.55 0.95 -29.71
N LYS A 39 13.40 2.26 -29.99
CA LYS A 39 14.27 3.30 -29.44
C LYS A 39 14.22 3.36 -27.92
N ILE A 40 13.01 3.33 -27.33
CA ILE A 40 12.85 3.32 -25.87
C ILE A 40 13.52 2.08 -25.27
N LYS A 41 13.33 0.91 -25.89
CA LYS A 41 13.95 -0.35 -25.44
C LYS A 41 15.48 -0.25 -25.41
N GLN A 42 16.08 0.37 -26.42
CA GLN A 42 17.51 0.64 -26.48
C GLN A 42 17.95 1.60 -25.36
N LEU A 43 17.21 2.69 -25.13
CA LEU A 43 17.50 3.65 -24.06
C LEU A 43 17.36 3.06 -22.66
N CYS A 44 16.50 2.05 -22.50
CA CYS A 44 16.35 1.33 -21.22
C CYS A 44 17.50 0.36 -20.91
N ASN A 45 18.45 0.18 -21.83
CA ASN A 45 19.63 -0.65 -21.59
C ASN A 45 20.72 0.14 -20.83
N THR A 46 20.41 0.50 -19.60
CA THR A 46 21.28 1.25 -18.70
C THR A 46 21.18 0.64 -17.29
N ASP A 47 22.22 0.84 -16.48
CA ASP A 47 22.27 0.45 -15.08
C ASP A 47 21.73 1.55 -14.14
N GLU A 48 21.24 2.65 -14.70
CA GLU A 48 20.64 3.70 -13.90
C GLU A 48 19.32 3.26 -13.30
N GLU A 49 19.20 3.44 -11.99
CA GLU A 49 18.01 3.11 -11.23
C GLU A 49 17.27 4.36 -10.77
N HIS A 50 15.99 4.18 -10.44
CA HIS A 50 15.17 5.28 -9.96
C HIS A 50 15.73 5.89 -8.67
N PRO A 51 15.80 7.24 -8.54
CA PRO A 51 16.34 7.90 -7.33
C PRO A 51 15.71 7.46 -6.01
N LYS A 52 14.42 7.08 -6.01
CA LYS A 52 13.74 6.53 -4.82
C LYS A 52 14.42 5.29 -4.27
N LEU A 53 14.99 4.44 -5.12
CA LEU A 53 15.67 3.21 -4.68
C LEU A 53 16.89 3.54 -3.83
N LYS A 54 17.70 4.51 -4.26
CA LYS A 54 18.85 4.99 -3.50
C LYS A 54 18.40 5.59 -2.15
N ILE A 55 17.37 6.44 -2.16
CA ILE A 55 16.83 7.05 -0.93
C ILE A 55 16.33 5.96 0.03
N LEU A 56 15.61 4.94 -0.46
CA LEU A 56 15.14 3.81 0.35
C LEU A 56 16.33 3.07 1.00
N ILE A 57 17.36 2.76 0.23
CA ILE A 57 18.54 2.06 0.73
C ILE A 57 19.25 2.90 1.81
N ASP A 58 19.44 4.19 1.56
CA ASP A 58 20.10 5.09 2.51
C ASP A 58 19.30 5.25 3.81
N LEU A 59 17.98 5.33 3.73
CA LEU A 59 17.10 5.32 4.92
C LEU A 59 17.26 4.02 5.71
N VAL A 60 17.16 2.86 5.04
CA VAL A 60 17.26 1.55 5.71
C VAL A 60 18.64 1.34 6.35
N LYS A 61 19.72 1.80 5.71
CA LYS A 61 21.09 1.75 6.29
C LYS A 61 21.20 2.46 7.64
N ASN A 62 20.46 3.55 7.81
CA ASN A 62 20.46 4.34 9.04
C ASN A 62 19.56 3.72 10.14
N MET A 63 18.83 2.66 9.85
CA MET A 63 17.83 2.03 10.72
C MET A 63 18.20 0.58 11.07
N LYS A 64 19.48 0.33 11.45
CA LYS A 64 20.07 -1.01 11.57
C LYS A 64 19.33 -1.99 12.50
N ASP A 65 18.77 -1.50 13.60
CA ASP A 65 18.12 -2.32 14.63
C ASP A 65 16.58 -2.33 14.54
N LYS A 66 16.04 -1.83 13.43
CA LYS A 66 14.61 -1.72 13.23
C LYS A 66 14.08 -2.80 12.31
N LYS A 67 12.93 -3.39 12.67
CA LYS A 67 12.15 -4.25 11.76
C LYS A 67 11.38 -3.38 10.79
N ILE A 68 11.58 -3.59 9.51
CA ILE A 68 11.05 -2.73 8.44
C ILE A 68 10.20 -3.56 7.48
N ILE A 69 9.01 -3.06 7.12
CA ILE A 69 8.27 -3.54 5.96
C ILE A 69 8.33 -2.47 4.88
N VAL A 70 8.69 -2.88 3.66
CA VAL A 70 8.65 -2.05 2.47
C VAL A 70 7.54 -2.56 1.56
N PHE A 71 6.56 -1.72 1.26
CA PHE A 71 5.50 -2.02 0.31
C PHE A 71 5.83 -1.45 -1.06
N ALA A 72 5.73 -2.31 -2.09
CA ALA A 72 5.82 -1.92 -3.49
C ALA A 72 4.76 -2.66 -4.31
N GLN A 73 4.19 -2.01 -5.31
CA GLN A 73 3.08 -2.52 -6.10
C GLN A 73 3.52 -3.59 -7.10
N TYR A 74 4.68 -3.40 -7.71
CA TYR A 74 5.15 -4.25 -8.81
C TYR A 74 6.14 -5.30 -8.32
N ARG A 75 5.92 -6.57 -8.70
CA ARG A 75 6.79 -7.70 -8.29
C ARG A 75 8.23 -7.54 -8.73
N ASP A 76 8.45 -7.05 -9.95
CA ASP A 76 9.81 -6.80 -10.44
C ASP A 76 10.53 -5.77 -9.57
N GLN A 77 9.79 -4.77 -9.06
CA GLN A 77 10.33 -3.77 -8.13
C GLN A 77 10.63 -4.37 -6.76
N ILE A 78 9.77 -5.26 -6.26
CA ILE A 78 10.01 -5.98 -5.00
C ILE A 78 11.31 -6.78 -5.08
N SER A 79 11.50 -7.53 -6.16
CA SER A 79 12.73 -8.31 -6.40
C SER A 79 13.96 -7.41 -6.56
N LEU A 80 13.80 -6.25 -7.21
CA LEU A 80 14.88 -5.26 -7.33
C LEU A 80 15.27 -4.70 -5.96
N ILE A 81 14.30 -4.27 -5.16
CA ILE A 81 14.54 -3.71 -3.82
C ILE A 81 15.26 -4.74 -2.93
N GLU A 82 14.78 -6.00 -2.90
CA GLU A 82 15.43 -7.08 -2.14
C GLU A 82 16.88 -7.24 -2.56
N ARG A 83 17.14 -7.40 -3.85
CA ARG A 83 18.49 -7.59 -4.41
C ARG A 83 19.42 -6.42 -4.07
N GLU A 84 18.94 -5.19 -4.23
CA GLU A 84 19.75 -4.01 -3.96
C GLU A 84 20.05 -3.85 -2.46
N LEU A 85 19.09 -4.13 -1.55
CA LEU A 85 19.35 -4.15 -0.11
C LEU A 85 20.43 -5.18 0.25
N GLN A 86 20.36 -6.39 -0.33
CA GLN A 86 21.33 -7.45 -0.09
C GLN A 86 22.76 -7.09 -0.55
N LYS A 87 22.93 -6.32 -1.64
CA LYS A 87 24.25 -5.78 -2.05
C LYS A 87 24.93 -4.96 -0.95
N TYR A 88 24.12 -4.27 -0.15
CA TYR A 88 24.61 -3.48 1.00
C TYR A 88 24.63 -4.27 2.33
N LYS A 89 24.58 -5.61 2.25
CA LYS A 89 24.57 -6.51 3.43
C LYS A 89 23.39 -6.32 4.37
N ILE A 90 22.29 -5.76 3.87
CA ILE A 90 21.02 -5.65 4.59
C ILE A 90 20.22 -6.92 4.32
N THR A 91 19.87 -7.64 5.38
CA THR A 91 19.08 -8.87 5.25
C THR A 91 17.65 -8.53 4.89
N ALA A 92 17.23 -8.93 3.69
CA ALA A 92 15.90 -8.69 3.17
C ALA A 92 15.32 -9.94 2.52
N LYS A 93 14.01 -10.12 2.61
CA LYS A 93 13.26 -11.16 1.89
C LYS A 93 11.99 -10.58 1.27
N GLN A 94 11.65 -11.06 0.08
CA GLN A 94 10.40 -10.70 -0.59
C GLN A 94 9.21 -11.48 -0.02
N PHE A 95 8.05 -10.83 -0.05
CA PHE A 95 6.77 -11.40 0.31
C PHE A 95 5.73 -11.00 -0.73
N VAL A 96 5.37 -11.94 -1.59
CA VAL A 96 4.45 -11.72 -2.71
C VAL A 96 3.31 -12.72 -2.70
N GLY A 97 2.22 -12.39 -3.37
CA GLY A 97 1.08 -13.26 -3.51
C GLY A 97 1.42 -14.59 -4.20
N LYS A 98 0.56 -15.59 -4.02
CA LYS A 98 0.73 -16.93 -4.61
C LYS A 98 0.95 -16.86 -6.12
N THR A 99 2.07 -17.41 -6.56
CA THR A 99 2.41 -17.59 -7.98
C THR A 99 3.23 -18.85 -8.14
N GLN A 100 3.52 -19.24 -9.40
CA GLN A 100 4.49 -20.30 -9.67
C GLN A 100 5.79 -20.01 -8.91
N GLY A 101 6.15 -20.87 -7.96
CA GLY A 101 7.36 -20.76 -7.14
C GLY A 101 7.18 -20.08 -5.77
N PHE A 102 6.06 -19.44 -5.45
CA PHE A 102 5.81 -18.84 -4.13
C PHE A 102 4.56 -19.44 -3.49
N THR A 103 4.75 -20.49 -2.69
CA THR A 103 3.66 -21.25 -2.06
C THR A 103 3.19 -20.61 -0.74
N ARG A 104 2.00 -21.02 -0.26
CA ARG A 104 1.50 -20.60 1.06
C ARG A 104 2.47 -20.98 2.19
N LYS A 105 3.07 -22.16 2.12
CA LYS A 105 4.06 -22.62 3.10
C LYS A 105 5.27 -21.69 3.15
N MET A 106 5.79 -21.27 2.00
CA MET A 106 6.90 -20.30 1.94
C MET A 106 6.52 -18.94 2.51
N GLN A 107 5.29 -18.49 2.32
CA GLN A 107 4.79 -17.25 2.92
C GLN A 107 4.76 -17.35 4.45
N GLU A 108 4.19 -18.45 4.98
CA GLU A 108 4.12 -18.70 6.43
C GLU A 108 5.53 -18.80 7.05
N GLU A 109 6.45 -19.50 6.40
CA GLU A 109 7.86 -19.58 6.81
C GLU A 109 8.55 -18.21 6.77
N THR A 110 8.33 -17.42 5.72
CA THR A 110 8.90 -16.07 5.60
C THR A 110 8.41 -15.16 6.74
N ILE A 111 7.11 -15.19 7.05
CA ILE A 111 6.56 -14.41 8.16
C ILE A 111 7.09 -14.90 9.52
N ALA A 112 7.20 -16.22 9.73
CA ALA A 112 7.78 -16.79 10.95
C ALA A 112 9.23 -16.35 11.14
N ASP A 113 10.05 -16.45 10.08
CA ASP A 113 11.44 -15.99 10.08
C ASP A 113 11.57 -14.49 10.38
N PHE A 114 10.67 -13.68 9.81
CA PHE A 114 10.64 -12.25 10.07
C PHE A 114 10.23 -11.93 11.53
N ARG A 115 9.26 -12.66 12.08
CA ARG A 115 8.85 -12.51 13.50
C ARG A 115 9.99 -12.72 14.47
N VAL A 116 10.81 -13.74 14.23
CA VAL A 116 11.97 -14.05 15.10
C VAL A 116 13.22 -13.24 14.76
N GLY A 117 13.15 -12.35 13.77
CA GLY A 117 14.25 -11.42 13.44
C GLY A 117 15.40 -12.04 12.65
N LYS A 118 15.17 -13.14 11.90
CA LYS A 118 16.20 -13.72 11.04
C LYS A 118 16.64 -12.80 9.90
N PHE A 119 15.81 -11.81 9.56
CA PHE A 119 16.15 -10.76 8.62
C PHE A 119 15.45 -9.46 9.01
N GLN A 120 16.00 -8.34 8.53
CA GLN A 120 15.60 -7.00 8.93
C GLN A 120 14.40 -6.46 8.13
N VAL A 121 14.41 -6.68 6.81
CA VAL A 121 13.48 -6.02 5.87
C VAL A 121 12.59 -7.04 5.17
N LEU A 122 11.27 -6.87 5.28
CA LEU A 122 10.29 -7.61 4.51
C LEU A 122 9.82 -6.72 3.35
N VAL A 123 10.07 -7.12 2.11
CA VAL A 123 9.62 -6.39 0.92
C VAL A 123 8.36 -7.05 0.38
N ALA A 124 7.21 -6.38 0.47
CA ALA A 124 5.89 -6.96 0.23
C ALA A 124 5.09 -6.27 -0.88
N SER A 125 4.23 -7.04 -1.58
CA SER A 125 3.38 -6.49 -2.66
C SER A 125 2.14 -5.78 -2.14
N SER A 126 1.45 -6.29 -1.15
CA SER A 126 0.25 -5.68 -0.57
C SER A 126 -0.10 -6.30 0.79
N ILE A 127 -0.85 -5.55 1.59
CA ILE A 127 -1.24 -5.95 2.94
C ILE A 127 -2.49 -6.84 2.94
N GLY A 128 -3.29 -6.78 1.89
CA GLY A 128 -4.69 -7.19 1.94
C GLY A 128 -5.04 -8.54 1.33
N GLU A 129 -4.21 -9.07 0.47
CA GLU A 129 -4.64 -10.14 -0.44
C GLU A 129 -4.71 -11.54 0.19
N GLU A 130 -4.13 -11.80 1.37
CA GLU A 130 -3.94 -13.19 1.80
C GLU A 130 -4.33 -13.56 3.24
N GLY A 131 -4.93 -12.65 4.01
CA GLY A 131 -5.36 -12.97 5.38
C GLY A 131 -4.21 -13.37 6.34
N LEU A 132 -2.97 -13.09 5.96
CA LEU A 132 -1.81 -13.34 6.80
C LEU A 132 -1.63 -12.22 7.82
N ASP A 133 -1.42 -12.60 9.06
CA ASP A 133 -1.21 -11.66 10.17
C ASP A 133 0.21 -11.08 10.07
N ILE A 134 0.30 -9.83 9.60
CA ILE A 134 1.55 -9.11 9.51
C ILE A 134 2.08 -8.86 10.93
N PRO A 135 3.33 -9.26 11.22
CA PRO A 135 3.92 -9.06 12.54
C PRO A 135 4.09 -7.57 12.87
N ALA A 136 4.17 -7.26 14.15
CA ALA A 136 4.51 -5.91 14.60
C ALA A 136 5.89 -5.50 14.07
N VAL A 137 5.99 -4.29 13.53
CA VAL A 137 7.21 -3.71 12.96
C VAL A 137 7.43 -2.32 13.52
N ASP A 138 8.68 -1.87 13.48
CA ASP A 138 9.04 -0.53 13.91
C ASP A 138 8.76 0.51 12.81
N ILE A 139 8.95 0.11 11.54
CA ILE A 139 8.87 1.02 10.41
C ILE A 139 8.10 0.39 9.26
N VAL A 140 7.24 1.19 8.64
CA VAL A 140 6.56 0.86 7.39
C VAL A 140 6.98 1.87 6.33
N MET A 141 7.47 1.39 5.20
CA MET A 141 7.83 2.21 4.05
C MET A 141 6.95 1.87 2.86
N PHE A 142 6.46 2.87 2.17
CA PHE A 142 5.79 2.73 0.89
C PHE A 142 6.71 3.24 -0.22
N TYR A 143 7.09 2.38 -1.14
CA TYR A 143 7.92 2.75 -2.28
C TYR A 143 7.18 3.68 -3.27
N GLU A 144 5.86 3.54 -3.32
CA GLU A 144 4.93 4.45 -3.99
C GLU A 144 3.69 4.70 -3.15
N PRO A 145 2.98 5.82 -3.34
CA PRO A 145 1.77 6.14 -2.58
C PRO A 145 0.60 5.23 -2.96
N ILE A 146 0.35 4.20 -2.18
CA ILE A 146 -0.81 3.31 -2.32
C ILE A 146 -1.85 3.70 -1.29
N ALA A 147 -2.84 4.45 -1.71
CA ALA A 147 -3.83 5.05 -0.80
C ALA A 147 -4.63 4.03 0.02
N SER A 148 -4.97 2.88 -0.55
CA SER A 148 -5.67 1.79 0.14
C SER A 148 -4.83 1.18 1.25
N GLU A 149 -3.53 0.98 0.98
CA GLU A 149 -2.58 0.36 1.89
C GLU A 149 -2.24 1.28 3.06
N ILE A 150 -1.95 2.55 2.75
CA ILE A 150 -1.70 3.58 3.76
C ILE A 150 -2.86 3.67 4.74
N ARG A 151 -4.11 3.70 4.24
CA ARG A 151 -5.32 3.73 5.08
C ARG A 151 -5.50 2.47 5.91
N SER A 152 -5.21 1.30 5.33
CA SER A 152 -5.31 0.03 6.05
C SER A 152 -4.34 -0.01 7.23
N ILE A 153 -3.10 0.46 7.05
CA ILE A 153 -2.10 0.53 8.13
C ILE A 153 -2.50 1.56 9.19
N GLN A 154 -2.90 2.76 8.79
CA GLN A 154 -3.35 3.79 9.73
C GLN A 154 -4.55 3.35 10.57
N ARG A 155 -5.51 2.60 9.99
CA ARG A 155 -6.63 2.01 10.75
C ARG A 155 -6.17 0.91 11.71
N ARG A 156 -5.27 0.02 11.27
CA ARG A 156 -4.73 -1.07 12.10
C ARG A 156 -3.83 -0.55 13.22
N GLY A 157 -3.07 0.52 12.97
CA GLY A 157 -2.27 1.20 14.00
C GLY A 157 -3.10 1.76 15.15
N ARG A 158 -4.35 2.17 14.88
CA ARG A 158 -5.30 2.58 15.92
C ARG A 158 -5.92 1.38 16.69
N ALA A 159 -5.82 0.16 16.15
CA ALA A 159 -6.38 -1.07 16.73
C ALA A 159 -5.33 -1.94 17.46
N ALA A 160 -4.34 -1.33 18.13
CA ALA A 160 -3.45 -1.94 19.13
C ALA A 160 -2.43 -3.01 18.67
N ARG A 161 -2.12 -3.15 17.38
CA ARG A 161 -1.10 -4.11 16.91
C ARG A 161 0.18 -3.50 16.34
N PHE A 162 0.18 -2.21 16.03
CA PHE A 162 1.41 -1.48 15.73
C PHE A 162 1.75 -0.68 17.00
N LYS A 163 2.88 -0.98 17.64
CA LYS A 163 3.56 0.01 18.48
C LYS A 163 3.69 1.28 17.63
N GLU A 164 3.80 2.46 18.23
CA GLU A 164 4.01 3.73 17.53
C GLU A 164 5.14 3.60 16.50
N GLY A 165 4.81 3.05 15.32
CA GLY A 165 5.75 2.80 14.24
C GLY A 165 5.78 3.98 13.30
N GLU A 166 6.94 4.30 12.79
CA GLU A 166 7.11 5.36 11.78
C GLU A 166 6.64 4.88 10.41
N ILE A 167 5.97 5.79 9.67
CA ILE A 167 5.51 5.51 8.31
C ILE A 167 6.22 6.46 7.35
N TYR A 168 6.92 5.90 6.38
CA TYR A 168 7.56 6.63 5.29
C TYR A 168 6.84 6.37 3.98
N ILE A 169 6.61 7.42 3.21
CA ILE A 169 6.03 7.33 1.87
C ILE A 169 7.01 7.98 0.90
N LEU A 170 7.62 7.18 0.04
CA LEU A 170 8.50 7.69 -1.00
C LEU A 170 7.66 8.19 -2.16
N MET A 171 7.95 9.39 -2.61
CA MET A 171 7.18 10.06 -3.64
C MET A 171 8.09 10.89 -4.53
N THR A 172 7.93 10.77 -5.83
CA THR A 172 8.65 11.59 -6.80
C THR A 172 7.83 12.84 -7.10
N LYS A 173 8.41 14.00 -6.79
CA LYS A 173 7.77 15.30 -7.03
C LYS A 173 7.57 15.56 -8.53
N GLY A 174 6.45 16.15 -8.90
CA GLY A 174 6.10 16.47 -10.28
C GLY A 174 5.69 15.26 -11.13
N THR A 175 5.45 14.10 -10.53
CA THR A 175 5.04 12.88 -11.22
C THR A 175 3.65 12.40 -10.78
N ARG A 176 3.24 11.24 -11.32
CA ARG A 176 1.99 10.59 -10.93
C ARG A 176 1.95 10.13 -9.47
N ASP A 177 3.10 9.89 -8.83
CA ASP A 177 3.16 9.62 -7.39
C ASP A 177 2.49 10.74 -6.60
N GLU A 178 2.86 11.98 -6.89
CA GLU A 178 2.31 13.16 -6.22
C GLU A 178 0.81 13.31 -6.49
N TYR A 179 0.39 13.11 -7.73
CA TYR A 179 -1.03 13.15 -8.09
C TYR A 179 -1.85 12.09 -7.36
N TYR A 180 -1.37 10.85 -7.30
CA TYR A 180 -2.06 9.76 -6.60
C TYR A 180 -2.16 10.02 -5.10
N TYR A 181 -1.08 10.49 -4.47
CA TYR A 181 -1.07 10.84 -3.06
C TYR A 181 -2.13 11.90 -2.71
N TRP A 182 -2.11 13.01 -3.42
CA TRP A 182 -3.06 14.10 -3.17
C TRP A 182 -4.51 13.75 -3.54
N SER A 183 -4.70 13.00 -4.61
CA SER A 183 -6.03 12.52 -5.02
C SER A 183 -6.63 11.60 -3.95
N ALA A 184 -5.83 10.69 -3.41
CA ALA A 184 -6.24 9.79 -2.34
C ALA A 184 -6.57 10.55 -1.05
N SER A 185 -5.73 11.50 -0.65
CA SER A 185 -5.93 12.35 0.52
C SER A 185 -7.22 13.19 0.42
N ARG A 186 -7.48 13.79 -0.75
CA ARG A 186 -8.73 14.53 -1.00
C ARG A 186 -9.98 13.65 -0.92
N LYS A 187 -9.94 12.44 -1.50
CA LYS A 187 -11.06 11.49 -1.42
C LYS A 187 -11.33 11.06 0.03
N GLU A 188 -10.29 10.85 0.81
CA GLU A 188 -10.43 10.49 2.22
C GLU A 188 -11.06 11.63 3.03
N LYS A 189 -10.61 12.87 2.84
CA LYS A 189 -11.19 14.05 3.49
C LYS A 189 -12.65 14.19 3.16
N LYS A 190 -13.01 14.12 1.88
CA LYS A 190 -14.41 14.18 1.42
C LYS A 190 -15.26 13.05 2.01
N MET A 191 -14.73 11.83 2.09
CA MET A 191 -15.44 10.71 2.71
C MET A 191 -15.70 10.94 4.20
N LYS A 192 -14.72 11.48 4.94
CA LYS A 192 -14.89 11.83 6.36
C LYS A 192 -15.96 12.92 6.55
N GLU A 193 -15.98 13.93 5.69
CA GLU A 193 -17.01 14.97 5.71
C GLU A 193 -18.42 14.40 5.48
N ILE A 194 -18.57 13.50 4.51
CA ILE A 194 -19.85 12.82 4.23
C ILE A 194 -20.28 11.97 5.44
N ILE A 195 -19.40 11.17 6.00
CA ILE A 195 -19.70 10.32 7.16
C ILE A 195 -20.13 11.19 8.35
N ASN A 196 -19.40 12.26 8.64
CA ASN A 196 -19.74 13.17 9.74
C ASN A 196 -21.10 13.87 9.49
N SER A 197 -21.41 14.24 8.26
CA SER A 197 -22.71 14.82 7.93
C SER A 197 -23.86 13.83 8.10
N MET A 198 -23.66 12.57 7.67
CA MET A 198 -24.63 11.49 7.87
C MET A 198 -24.83 11.20 9.36
N GLN A 199 -23.77 11.16 10.15
CA GLN A 199 -23.85 10.96 11.60
C GLN A 199 -24.69 12.05 12.26
N ARG A 200 -24.41 13.31 11.96
CA ARG A 200 -25.21 14.45 12.46
C ARG A 200 -26.70 14.35 12.08
N GLN A 201 -27.01 13.91 10.85
CA GLN A 201 -28.39 13.69 10.42
C GLN A 201 -29.07 12.55 11.19
N ILE A 202 -28.36 11.47 11.48
CA ILE A 202 -28.88 10.35 12.28
C ILE A 202 -29.14 10.81 13.71
N ASP A 203 -28.19 11.52 14.32
CA ASP A 203 -28.30 12.02 15.69
C ASP A 203 -29.44 13.03 15.81
N SER A 204 -29.60 13.94 14.85
CA SER A 204 -30.75 14.89 14.83
C SER A 204 -32.10 14.18 14.66
N LYS A 205 -32.17 13.10 13.90
CA LYS A 205 -33.39 12.29 13.76
C LYS A 205 -33.69 11.47 15.03
N ARG A 206 -32.65 10.98 15.73
CA ARG A 206 -32.82 10.31 17.04
C ARG A 206 -33.28 11.27 18.10
N GLY A 207 -32.66 12.44 18.23
CA GLY A 207 -33.08 13.48 19.17
C GLY A 207 -34.56 13.92 18.96
N ARG A 208 -34.97 14.13 17.69
CA ARG A 208 -36.38 14.42 17.39
C ARG A 208 -37.35 13.28 17.73
N LYS A 209 -36.93 12.04 17.64
CA LYS A 209 -37.74 10.88 18.07
C LYS A 209 -37.87 10.81 19.59
N GLU A 210 -36.79 11.09 20.31
CA GLU A 210 -36.80 11.13 21.77
C GLU A 210 -37.63 12.27 22.31
N GLU A 211 -37.49 13.50 21.75
CA GLU A 211 -38.36 14.64 22.07
C GLU A 211 -39.84 14.34 21.83
N LYS A 212 -40.20 13.74 20.71
CA LYS A 212 -41.57 13.31 20.42
C LYS A 212 -42.08 12.27 21.42
N LYS A 213 -41.24 11.35 21.85
CA LYS A 213 -41.57 10.31 22.84
C LYS A 213 -41.79 10.93 24.22
N ILE A 214 -40.95 11.87 24.62
CA ILE A 214 -41.09 12.62 25.89
C ILE A 214 -42.38 13.45 25.89
N VAL A 215 -42.71 14.15 24.80
CA VAL A 215 -43.95 14.92 24.70
C VAL A 215 -45.18 14.02 24.75
N GLN A 216 -45.14 12.82 24.17
CA GLN A 216 -46.23 11.84 24.29
C GLN A 216 -46.42 11.35 25.72
N ASP A 217 -45.31 11.07 26.42
CA ASP A 217 -45.35 10.65 27.82
C ASP A 217 -45.89 11.75 28.76
N LEU A 218 -45.52 12.99 28.54
CA LEU A 218 -46.04 14.14 29.30
C LEU A 218 -47.54 14.42 29.06
N THR A 219 -48.07 14.02 27.90
CA THR A 219 -49.51 14.13 27.60
C THR A 219 -50.32 12.93 28.04
N GLY A 220 -49.73 11.95 28.71
CA GLY A 220 -50.44 10.78 29.23
C GLY A 220 -50.93 9.79 28.17
N GLN A 221 -50.45 9.92 26.94
CA GLN A 221 -50.88 9.06 25.83
C GLN A 221 -50.09 7.74 25.70
N THR A 222 -49.02 7.55 26.49
CA THR A 222 -48.20 6.33 26.50
C THR A 222 -48.16 5.72 27.92
N LYS A 223 -48.52 4.46 28.07
CA LYS A 223 -48.45 3.77 29.36
C LYS A 223 -47.01 3.45 29.72
N MET A 224 -46.64 3.61 30.98
CA MET A 224 -45.31 3.42 31.54
C MET A 224 -44.67 2.02 31.26
N LYS A 225 -45.43 1.04 30.76
CA LYS A 225 -44.96 -0.30 30.42
C LYS A 225 -44.09 -0.39 29.15
N ASP A 226 -44.11 0.65 28.29
CA ASP A 226 -43.37 0.62 27.03
C ASP A 226 -41.94 1.20 27.16
N PHE A 227 -41.54 1.57 28.38
CA PHE A 227 -40.24 2.15 28.68
C PHE A 227 -39.14 1.13 29.03
N PHE A 228 -39.51 -0.12 29.28
CA PHE A 228 -38.61 -1.22 29.74
C PHE A 228 -38.78 -2.50 28.92
N GLY A 229 -38.95 -2.38 27.62
CA GLY A 229 -39.01 -3.52 26.73
C GLY A 229 -37.78 -3.58 25.81
#